data_e2025ab7d4e2c51bf2e7c0c279654668
#
_entry.id   e2025ab7d4e2c51bf2e7c0c279654668
#
_cell.length_a   1.000
_cell.length_b   1.000
_cell.length_c   1.000
_cell.angle_alpha   90.00
_cell.angle_beta   90.00
_cell.angle_gamma   90.00
#
_symmetry.space_group_name_H-M   'P 1'
#
loop_
_entity.id
_entity.type
_entity.pdbx_description
1 polymer ?
#
loop_
_entity_poly.entity_id
_entity_poly.type
_entity_poly.pdbx_seq_one_letter_code
_entity_poly.pdbx_strand_id
1 'polypeptide(L)'
;IVLGLDGGLTVNRKEINRKVEELAKRYGFDLDPSKKVYNMAVSEKQTVEILKVLYRGADILILDEPTAVLTPQETEKLFAVLRNMKKDGKSIIIITHKLNEVMAISDRVAILRKGEYIGVVNTAETNQAQLTEMMVGRPISLKIDRPEVEEKVERLQVIGLTCLNGDGVKALDDVSFTAYGGEILGVAGISGSGQEELCEAIAGLYPSIGGSVLYSVEHEGTGTVVKERILGLKPDEISKKGIAMAYVPEDRLGMGLVAGMDMTDNVMLRSYKDNKGIFVDRKKKKKKKK
;
A
#
# COMPACT_ATOMS: atom_id res chain seq x y z
N ILE A 1 1.84 4.81 26.26
CA ILE A 1 1.32 3.57 26.86
C ILE A 1 0.50 3.85 28.12
N VAL A 2 0.98 4.64 29.06
CA VAL A 2 0.36 4.86 30.38
C VAL A 2 -0.55 6.08 30.50
N LEU A 3 -0.73 6.84 29.43
CA LEU A 3 -1.58 8.04 29.45
C LEU A 3 -3.03 7.67 29.79
N GLY A 4 -3.61 8.39 30.79
CA GLY A 4 -4.99 8.17 31.25
C GLY A 4 -5.15 6.99 32.23
N LEU A 5 -4.09 6.43 32.74
CA LEU A 5 -4.14 5.52 33.90
C LEU A 5 -4.08 6.34 35.20
N ASP A 6 -4.77 5.86 36.24
CA ASP A 6 -4.74 6.46 37.57
C ASP A 6 -3.30 6.47 38.11
N GLY A 7 -2.78 7.65 38.36
CA GLY A 7 -1.44 7.91 38.88
C GLY A 7 -1.48 9.11 39.81
N GLY A 8 -0.58 9.15 40.78
CA GLY A 8 -0.41 10.31 41.67
C GLY A 8 0.02 11.57 40.88
N LEU A 9 0.26 12.67 41.60
CA LEU A 9 0.67 13.96 41.03
C LEU A 9 2.00 13.91 40.27
N THR A 10 2.77 12.84 40.39
CA THR A 10 4.08 12.67 39.75
C THR A 10 4.18 11.36 39.00
N VAL A 11 4.74 11.40 37.78
CA VAL A 11 4.96 10.22 36.91
C VAL A 11 6.40 9.71 37.10
N ASN A 12 6.55 8.51 37.66
CA ASN A 12 7.85 7.83 37.75
C ASN A 12 8.20 7.15 36.42
N ARG A 13 8.87 7.88 35.53
CA ARG A 13 9.25 7.37 34.21
C ARG A 13 10.14 6.13 34.26
N LYS A 14 11.06 6.02 35.24
CA LYS A 14 11.94 4.84 35.32
C LYS A 14 11.18 3.58 35.64
N GLU A 15 10.22 3.64 36.55
CA GLU A 15 9.38 2.50 36.91
C GLU A 15 8.46 2.09 35.74
N ILE A 16 7.88 3.07 35.05
CA ILE A 16 7.04 2.82 33.87
C ILE A 16 7.84 2.15 32.76
N ASN A 17 9.01 2.68 32.43
CA ASN A 17 9.86 2.10 31.40
C ASN A 17 10.23 0.66 31.74
N ARG A 18 10.58 0.36 33.01
CA ARG A 18 10.86 -0.99 33.47
C ARG A 18 9.65 -1.92 33.26
N LYS A 19 8.46 -1.50 33.68
CA LYS A 19 7.22 -2.31 33.53
C LYS A 19 6.90 -2.56 32.05
N VAL A 20 7.06 -1.54 31.19
CA VAL A 20 6.85 -1.67 29.74
C VAL A 20 7.87 -2.62 29.12
N GLU A 21 9.13 -2.52 29.51
CA GLU A 21 10.20 -3.41 29.04
C GLU A 21 9.99 -4.87 29.46
N GLU A 22 9.58 -5.09 30.72
CA GLU A 22 9.24 -6.42 31.23
C GLU A 22 8.07 -7.04 30.47
N LEU A 23 7.04 -6.22 30.19
CA LEU A 23 5.89 -6.64 29.39
C LEU A 23 6.28 -6.95 27.94
N ALA A 24 7.10 -6.11 27.32
CA ALA A 24 7.60 -6.31 25.96
C ALA A 24 8.40 -7.64 25.89
N LYS A 25 9.33 -7.86 26.80
CA LYS A 25 10.12 -9.10 26.88
C LYS A 25 9.25 -10.36 27.10
N ARG A 26 8.22 -10.26 27.95
CA ARG A 26 7.28 -11.36 28.19
C ARG A 26 6.63 -11.88 26.92
N TYR A 27 6.23 -10.99 26.02
CA TYR A 27 5.56 -11.34 24.77
C TYR A 27 6.53 -11.47 23.57
N GLY A 28 7.81 -11.15 23.75
CA GLY A 28 8.82 -11.28 22.70
C GLY A 28 8.94 -10.07 21.78
N PHE A 29 8.51 -8.91 22.25
CA PHE A 29 8.74 -7.63 21.55
C PHE A 29 10.13 -7.08 21.84
N ASP A 30 10.81 -6.59 20.81
CA ASP A 30 12.03 -5.81 20.91
C ASP A 30 11.69 -4.32 20.75
N LEU A 31 11.60 -3.59 21.85
CA LEU A 31 11.22 -2.17 21.86
C LEU A 31 11.99 -1.42 22.95
N ASP A 32 12.60 -0.28 22.58
CA ASP A 32 13.12 0.71 23.53
C ASP A 32 11.99 1.63 24.02
N PRO A 33 11.56 1.53 25.29
CA PRO A 33 10.48 2.37 25.83
C PRO A 33 10.80 3.87 25.84
N SER A 34 12.07 4.27 25.72
CA SER A 34 12.52 5.66 25.71
C SER A 34 12.48 6.31 24.34
N LYS A 35 12.41 5.50 23.26
CA LYS A 35 12.37 5.97 21.87
C LYS A 35 11.11 6.78 21.58
N LYS A 36 11.26 7.90 20.93
CA LYS A 36 10.12 8.75 20.55
C LYS A 36 9.36 8.19 19.36
N VAL A 37 8.03 8.20 19.43
CA VAL A 37 7.15 7.56 18.43
C VAL A 37 7.37 8.09 17.01
N TYR A 38 7.71 9.37 16.83
CA TYR A 38 8.00 9.91 15.49
C TYR A 38 9.27 9.34 14.84
N ASN A 39 10.20 8.79 15.65
CA ASN A 39 11.42 8.12 15.19
C ASN A 39 11.25 6.60 15.04
N MET A 40 10.05 6.08 15.28
CA MET A 40 9.77 4.65 15.20
C MET A 40 9.35 4.24 13.78
N ALA A 41 9.80 3.06 13.35
CA ALA A 41 9.26 2.40 12.17
C ALA A 41 7.77 2.05 12.36
N VAL A 42 7.07 1.74 11.28
CA VAL A 42 5.62 1.44 11.34
C VAL A 42 5.36 0.20 12.20
N SER A 43 6.18 -0.84 12.08
CA SER A 43 6.12 -2.06 12.90
C SER A 43 6.33 -1.77 14.39
N GLU A 44 7.26 -0.87 14.75
CA GLU A 44 7.47 -0.45 16.14
C GLU A 44 6.27 0.32 16.69
N LYS A 45 5.66 1.21 15.89
CA LYS A 45 4.43 1.94 16.27
C LYS A 45 3.29 0.99 16.57
N GLN A 46 3.11 -0.04 15.75
CA GLN A 46 2.11 -1.08 15.98
C GLN A 46 2.39 -1.86 17.27
N THR A 47 3.66 -2.19 17.54
CA THR A 47 4.08 -2.82 18.80
C THR A 47 3.70 -1.96 20.01
N VAL A 48 3.89 -0.63 19.94
CA VAL A 48 3.49 0.32 21.00
C VAL A 48 1.98 0.27 21.24
N GLU A 49 1.15 0.22 20.19
CA GLU A 49 -0.30 0.13 20.33
C GLU A 49 -0.73 -1.19 21.00
N ILE A 50 -0.13 -2.31 20.64
CA ILE A 50 -0.40 -3.61 21.27
C ILE A 50 0.02 -3.58 22.75
N LEU A 51 1.24 -3.10 23.04
CA LEU A 51 1.73 -2.99 24.42
C LEU A 51 0.88 -2.04 25.27
N LYS A 52 0.34 -0.97 24.70
CA LYS A 52 -0.59 -0.06 25.38
C LYS A 52 -1.84 -0.78 25.87
N VAL A 53 -2.42 -1.64 25.04
CA VAL A 53 -3.62 -2.43 25.39
C VAL A 53 -3.28 -3.50 26.41
N LEU A 54 -2.15 -4.18 26.26
CA LEU A 54 -1.70 -5.21 27.20
C LEU A 54 -1.34 -4.64 28.59
N TYR A 55 -0.70 -3.49 28.62
CA TYR A 55 -0.33 -2.81 29.88
C TYR A 55 -1.59 -2.46 30.71
N ARG A 56 -2.71 -2.23 30.05
CA ARG A 56 -4.02 -1.99 30.68
C ARG A 56 -4.75 -3.26 31.12
N GLY A 57 -4.14 -4.43 30.94
CA GLY A 57 -4.70 -5.72 31.36
C GLY A 57 -5.83 -6.23 30.47
N ALA A 58 -5.87 -5.84 29.19
CA ALA A 58 -6.91 -6.33 28.29
C ALA A 58 -6.87 -7.85 28.13
N ASP A 59 -8.06 -8.47 28.15
CA ASP A 59 -8.25 -9.90 27.92
C ASP A 59 -8.63 -10.21 26.48
N ILE A 60 -9.11 -9.20 25.74
CA ILE A 60 -9.50 -9.31 24.34
C ILE A 60 -8.68 -8.29 23.53
N LEU A 61 -8.00 -8.77 22.49
CA LEU A 61 -7.27 -7.95 21.53
C LEU A 61 -7.97 -8.02 20.17
N ILE A 62 -8.29 -6.86 19.59
CA ILE A 62 -8.88 -6.76 18.25
C ILE A 62 -7.85 -6.05 17.37
N LEU A 63 -7.46 -6.68 16.27
CA LEU A 63 -6.49 -6.20 15.30
C LEU A 63 -7.15 -6.09 13.92
N ASP A 64 -7.16 -4.90 13.35
CA ASP A 64 -7.67 -4.63 12.01
C ASP A 64 -6.50 -4.47 11.03
N GLU A 65 -6.41 -5.36 10.04
CA GLU A 65 -5.35 -5.43 9.02
C GLU A 65 -3.91 -5.26 9.58
N PRO A 66 -3.53 -5.99 10.65
CA PRO A 66 -2.29 -5.72 11.39
C PRO A 66 -1.00 -5.96 10.58
N THR A 67 -1.10 -6.61 9.45
CA THR A 67 0.04 -6.97 8.60
C THR A 67 0.12 -6.20 7.30
N ALA A 68 -0.74 -5.17 7.12
CA ALA A 68 -0.85 -4.45 5.84
C ALA A 68 0.48 -3.83 5.37
N VAL A 69 1.30 -3.37 6.31
CA VAL A 69 2.58 -2.67 6.04
C VAL A 69 3.81 -3.44 6.56
N LEU A 70 3.61 -4.67 7.03
CA LEU A 70 4.69 -5.50 7.58
C LEU A 70 5.35 -6.35 6.49
N THR A 71 6.66 -6.54 6.63
CA THR A 71 7.38 -7.56 5.88
C THR A 71 6.97 -8.97 6.32
N PRO A 72 7.21 -10.02 5.52
CA PRO A 72 6.94 -11.40 5.94
C PRO A 72 7.62 -11.78 7.27
N GLN A 73 8.85 -11.30 7.49
CA GLN A 73 9.60 -11.56 8.72
C GLN A 73 8.98 -10.86 9.94
N GLU A 74 8.49 -9.63 9.77
CA GLU A 74 7.79 -8.90 10.83
C GLU A 74 6.42 -9.52 11.12
N THR A 75 5.72 -10.01 10.09
CA THR A 75 4.46 -10.74 10.23
C THR A 75 4.64 -12.01 11.08
N GLU A 76 5.69 -12.80 10.83
CA GLU A 76 5.99 -13.97 11.64
C GLU A 76 6.33 -13.62 13.10
N LYS A 77 7.06 -12.54 13.34
CA LYS A 77 7.31 -12.03 14.70
C LYS A 77 6.00 -11.66 15.40
N LEU A 78 5.11 -10.92 14.71
CA LEU A 78 3.79 -10.59 15.24
C LEU A 78 3.00 -11.85 15.57
N PHE A 79 2.95 -12.84 14.68
CA PHE A 79 2.24 -14.10 14.92
C PHE A 79 2.81 -14.88 16.10
N ALA A 80 4.13 -14.88 16.30
CA ALA A 80 4.74 -15.48 17.47
C ALA A 80 4.27 -14.82 18.78
N VAL A 81 4.17 -13.49 18.78
CA VAL A 81 3.62 -12.71 19.91
C VAL A 81 2.16 -13.08 20.18
N LEU A 82 1.32 -13.13 19.13
CA LEU A 82 -0.09 -13.47 19.25
C LEU A 82 -0.29 -14.90 19.78
N ARG A 83 0.55 -15.86 19.33
CA ARG A 83 0.57 -17.23 19.88
C ARG A 83 0.93 -17.25 21.37
N ASN A 84 1.87 -16.41 21.82
CA ASN A 84 2.21 -16.29 23.24
C ASN A 84 1.05 -15.70 24.06
N MET A 85 0.38 -14.68 23.53
CA MET A 85 -0.81 -14.10 24.17
C MET A 85 -1.96 -15.11 24.28
N LYS A 86 -2.18 -15.93 23.24
CA LYS A 86 -3.15 -17.03 23.25
C LYS A 86 -2.81 -18.04 24.35
N LYS A 87 -1.53 -18.42 24.53
CA LYS A 87 -1.09 -19.30 25.62
C LYS A 87 -1.36 -18.71 27.00
N ASP A 88 -1.30 -17.39 27.14
CA ASP A 88 -1.63 -16.65 28.36
C ASP A 88 -3.17 -16.52 28.57
N GLY A 89 -4.00 -17.19 27.75
CA GLY A 89 -5.45 -17.19 27.85
C GLY A 89 -6.14 -15.95 27.27
N LYS A 90 -5.44 -15.10 26.52
CA LYS A 90 -6.03 -13.94 25.87
C LYS A 90 -6.82 -14.34 24.63
N SER A 91 -7.95 -13.67 24.40
CA SER A 91 -8.74 -13.81 23.18
C SER A 91 -8.27 -12.82 22.12
N ILE A 92 -8.09 -13.29 20.89
CA ILE A 92 -7.58 -12.46 19.80
C ILE A 92 -8.54 -12.53 18.61
N ILE A 93 -8.93 -11.37 18.11
CA ILE A 93 -9.73 -11.21 16.88
C ILE A 93 -8.84 -10.50 15.87
N ILE A 94 -8.58 -11.15 14.74
CA ILE A 94 -7.84 -10.57 13.62
C ILE A 94 -8.80 -10.37 12.45
N ILE A 95 -8.85 -9.16 11.94
CA ILE A 95 -9.58 -8.83 10.71
C ILE A 95 -8.53 -8.72 9.61
N THR A 96 -8.66 -9.53 8.57
CA THR A 96 -7.75 -9.49 7.41
C THR A 96 -8.43 -10.13 6.20
N HIS A 97 -8.00 -9.71 5.00
CA HIS A 97 -8.39 -10.33 3.74
C HIS A 97 -7.30 -11.28 3.19
N LYS A 98 -6.16 -11.41 3.87
CA LYS A 98 -5.04 -12.27 3.48
C LYS A 98 -5.25 -13.69 4.00
N LEU A 99 -5.82 -14.56 3.18
CA LEU A 99 -6.20 -15.91 3.58
C LEU A 99 -5.04 -16.80 4.01
N ASN A 100 -3.84 -16.58 3.49
CA ASN A 100 -2.63 -17.27 3.97
C ASN A 100 -2.34 -16.95 5.44
N GLU A 101 -2.56 -15.70 5.87
CA GLU A 101 -2.38 -15.29 7.27
C GLU A 101 -3.46 -15.91 8.16
N VAL A 102 -4.72 -15.89 7.69
CA VAL A 102 -5.83 -16.56 8.39
C VAL A 102 -5.50 -18.02 8.64
N MET A 103 -5.06 -18.74 7.60
CA MET A 103 -4.69 -20.16 7.72
C MET A 103 -3.50 -20.40 8.66
N ALA A 104 -2.58 -19.43 8.79
CA ALA A 104 -1.37 -19.56 9.60
C ALA A 104 -1.59 -19.34 11.10
N ILE A 105 -2.57 -18.51 11.50
CA ILE A 105 -2.69 -18.04 12.89
C ILE A 105 -4.02 -18.35 13.56
N SER A 106 -5.14 -18.42 12.81
CA SER A 106 -6.47 -18.53 13.40
C SER A 106 -6.87 -19.98 13.74
N ASP A 107 -7.68 -20.15 14.77
CA ASP A 107 -8.32 -21.44 15.09
C ASP A 107 -9.66 -21.57 14.35
N ARG A 108 -10.39 -20.47 14.20
CA ARG A 108 -11.68 -20.39 13.54
C ARG A 108 -11.76 -19.13 12.68
N VAL A 109 -12.49 -19.21 11.60
CA VAL A 109 -12.71 -18.09 10.67
C VAL A 109 -14.20 -17.77 10.60
N ALA A 110 -14.54 -16.54 10.97
CA ALA A 110 -15.87 -15.98 10.73
C ALA A 110 -15.86 -15.24 9.38
N ILE A 111 -16.79 -15.54 8.51
CA ILE A 111 -16.88 -14.97 7.17
C ILE A 111 -18.02 -13.95 7.12
N LEU A 112 -17.68 -12.75 6.67
CA LEU A 112 -18.60 -11.65 6.37
C LEU A 112 -18.61 -11.39 4.86
N ARG A 113 -19.78 -11.19 4.28
CA ARG A 113 -19.96 -10.85 2.87
C ARG A 113 -21.04 -9.80 2.72
N LYS A 114 -20.70 -8.63 2.20
CA LYS A 114 -21.62 -7.49 2.02
C LYS A 114 -22.40 -7.09 3.29
N GLY A 115 -21.74 -7.20 4.46
CA GLY A 115 -22.36 -6.92 5.75
C GLY A 115 -23.15 -8.08 6.37
N GLU A 116 -23.31 -9.20 5.64
CA GLU A 116 -24.02 -10.39 6.13
C GLU A 116 -23.02 -11.40 6.74
N TYR A 117 -23.41 -12.00 7.85
CA TYR A 117 -22.70 -13.12 8.45
C TYR A 117 -22.99 -14.41 7.68
N ILE A 118 -21.96 -15.01 7.09
CA ILE A 118 -22.08 -16.22 6.26
C ILE A 118 -21.90 -17.49 7.10
N GLY A 119 -21.05 -17.44 8.11
CA GLY A 119 -20.81 -18.58 8.98
C GLY A 119 -19.42 -18.54 9.63
N VAL A 120 -19.17 -19.56 10.48
CA VAL A 120 -17.85 -19.81 11.08
C VAL A 120 -17.40 -21.22 10.68
N VAL A 121 -16.13 -21.35 10.36
CA VAL A 121 -15.48 -22.64 10.07
C VAL A 121 -14.23 -22.79 10.91
N ASN A 122 -13.88 -24.03 11.26
CA ASN A 122 -12.59 -24.34 11.88
C ASN A 122 -11.48 -24.25 10.82
N THR A 123 -10.40 -23.59 11.15
CA THR A 123 -9.28 -23.42 10.20
C THR A 123 -8.68 -24.75 9.76
N ALA A 124 -8.63 -25.74 10.68
CA ALA A 124 -8.12 -27.08 10.39
C ALA A 124 -9.01 -27.89 9.41
N GLU A 125 -10.27 -27.50 9.22
CA GLU A 125 -11.27 -28.22 8.40
C GLU A 125 -11.56 -27.50 7.06
N THR A 126 -10.83 -26.42 6.76
CA THR A 126 -11.06 -25.60 5.57
C THR A 126 -9.75 -25.32 4.81
N ASN A 127 -9.87 -24.65 3.67
CA ASN A 127 -8.75 -24.22 2.86
C ASN A 127 -9.02 -22.85 2.22
N GLN A 128 -7.99 -22.23 1.63
CA GLN A 128 -8.10 -20.89 1.02
C GLN A 128 -9.16 -20.82 -0.09
N ALA A 129 -9.32 -21.87 -0.90
CA ALA A 129 -10.29 -21.89 -1.99
C ALA A 129 -11.72 -21.85 -1.45
N GLN A 130 -12.02 -22.67 -0.45
CA GLN A 130 -13.32 -22.68 0.21
C GLN A 130 -13.63 -21.35 0.92
N LEU A 131 -12.66 -20.78 1.63
CA LEU A 131 -12.82 -19.46 2.27
C LEU A 131 -13.09 -18.39 1.22
N THR A 132 -12.36 -18.39 0.10
CA THR A 132 -12.57 -17.48 -1.02
C THR A 132 -13.99 -17.60 -1.59
N GLU A 133 -14.47 -18.83 -1.81
CA GLU A 133 -15.83 -19.08 -2.29
C GLU A 133 -16.89 -18.52 -1.32
N MET A 134 -16.72 -18.76 -0.03
CA MET A 134 -17.62 -18.23 1.00
C MET A 134 -17.63 -16.69 1.04
N MET A 135 -16.45 -16.05 0.90
CA MET A 135 -16.31 -14.58 0.89
C MET A 135 -16.94 -13.95 -0.35
N VAL A 136 -16.77 -14.57 -1.53
CA VAL A 136 -17.22 -14.00 -2.81
C VAL A 136 -18.62 -14.48 -3.20
N GLY A 137 -19.00 -15.68 -2.76
CA GLY A 137 -20.31 -16.29 -3.03
C GLY A 137 -20.42 -17.03 -4.36
N ARG A 138 -19.28 -17.29 -5.01
CA ARG A 138 -19.18 -18.09 -6.22
C ARG A 138 -17.78 -18.74 -6.29
N PRO A 139 -17.65 -19.90 -6.94
CA PRO A 139 -16.36 -20.48 -7.23
C PRO A 139 -15.50 -19.51 -8.03
N ILE A 140 -14.24 -19.35 -7.61
CA ILE A 140 -13.26 -18.52 -8.32
C ILE A 140 -12.14 -19.42 -8.81
N SER A 141 -11.86 -19.35 -10.11
CA SER A 141 -10.62 -19.88 -10.67
C SER A 141 -9.49 -18.89 -10.37
N LEU A 142 -8.45 -19.34 -9.66
CA LEU A 142 -7.22 -18.57 -9.46
C LEU A 142 -6.28 -18.67 -10.68
N LYS A 143 -6.66 -19.45 -11.72
CA LYS A 143 -5.93 -19.46 -12.98
C LYS A 143 -6.19 -18.16 -13.72
N ILE A 144 -5.15 -17.38 -13.88
CA ILE A 144 -5.15 -16.17 -14.71
C ILE A 144 -4.63 -16.61 -16.08
N ASP A 145 -5.48 -16.57 -17.11
CA ASP A 145 -5.04 -16.68 -18.48
C ASP A 145 -4.26 -15.43 -18.85
N ARG A 146 -2.99 -15.62 -19.16
CA ARG A 146 -2.09 -14.55 -19.62
C ARG A 146 -1.85 -14.78 -21.11
N PRO A 147 -2.51 -14.00 -22.01
CA PRO A 147 -2.21 -14.09 -23.43
C PRO A 147 -0.74 -13.71 -23.65
N GLU A 148 -0.05 -14.49 -24.46
CA GLU A 148 1.31 -14.15 -24.88
C GLU A 148 1.26 -12.94 -25.82
N VAL A 149 2.17 -12.00 -25.61
CA VAL A 149 2.33 -10.83 -26.49
C VAL A 149 3.23 -11.25 -27.64
N GLU A 150 2.68 -11.32 -28.84
CA GLU A 150 3.41 -11.80 -30.04
C GLU A 150 4.55 -10.86 -30.45
N GLU A 151 4.36 -9.54 -30.32
CA GLU A 151 5.39 -8.55 -30.61
C GLU A 151 5.58 -7.58 -29.44
N LYS A 152 6.79 -7.54 -28.87
CA LYS A 152 7.16 -6.64 -27.78
C LYS A 152 7.70 -5.32 -28.35
N VAL A 153 6.83 -4.31 -28.42
CA VAL A 153 7.23 -2.95 -28.79
C VAL A 153 7.68 -2.20 -27.54
N GLU A 154 8.93 -1.73 -27.55
CA GLU A 154 9.47 -0.90 -26.45
C GLU A 154 8.67 0.40 -26.33
N ARG A 155 8.10 0.68 -25.16
CA ARG A 155 7.29 1.87 -24.90
C ARG A 155 7.93 2.84 -23.94
N LEU A 156 8.49 2.35 -22.83
CA LEU A 156 9.15 3.18 -21.83
C LEU A 156 10.53 2.58 -21.52
N GLN A 157 11.57 3.39 -21.57
CA GLN A 157 12.92 3.01 -21.18
C GLN A 157 13.41 3.95 -20.08
N VAL A 158 13.73 3.39 -18.93
CA VAL A 158 14.38 4.06 -17.80
C VAL A 158 15.85 3.68 -17.81
N ILE A 159 16.73 4.66 -17.73
CA ILE A 159 18.19 4.47 -17.81
C ILE A 159 18.85 5.26 -16.69
N GLY A 160 19.50 4.59 -15.76
CA GLY A 160 20.33 5.20 -14.73
C GLY A 160 19.59 6.17 -13.81
N LEU A 161 18.27 5.97 -13.61
CA LEU A 161 17.47 6.92 -12.84
C LEU A 161 17.91 6.96 -11.38
N THR A 162 18.28 8.16 -10.92
CA THR A 162 18.75 8.40 -9.57
C THR A 162 17.98 9.56 -8.95
N CYS A 163 17.40 9.34 -7.76
CA CYS A 163 16.64 10.33 -6.98
C CYS A 163 17.11 10.36 -5.53
N LEU A 164 17.00 11.51 -4.88
CA LEU A 164 17.23 11.66 -3.43
C LEU A 164 15.90 11.78 -2.72
N ASN A 165 15.79 11.22 -1.51
CA ASN A 165 14.66 11.47 -0.62
C ASN A 165 14.78 12.84 0.08
N GLY A 166 13.79 13.19 0.93
CA GLY A 166 13.76 14.46 1.66
C GLY A 166 14.95 14.69 2.61
N ASP A 167 15.66 13.62 3.01
CA ASP A 167 16.84 13.66 3.88
C ASP A 167 18.14 13.74 3.08
N GLY A 168 18.08 13.81 1.74
CA GLY A 168 19.24 13.84 0.84
C GLY A 168 19.92 12.49 0.64
N VAL A 169 19.29 11.40 1.03
CA VAL A 169 19.77 10.03 0.80
C VAL A 169 19.21 9.52 -0.52
N LYS A 170 19.98 8.69 -1.25
CA LYS A 170 19.50 8.08 -2.50
C LYS A 170 18.30 7.17 -2.23
N ALA A 171 17.14 7.56 -2.72
CA ALA A 171 15.94 6.72 -2.77
C ALA A 171 15.97 5.79 -3.98
N LEU A 172 16.52 6.27 -5.11
CA LEU A 172 16.83 5.49 -6.30
C LEU A 172 18.31 5.68 -6.64
N ASP A 173 19.00 4.60 -6.97
CA ASP A 173 20.42 4.61 -7.36
C ASP A 173 20.60 3.79 -8.64
N ASP A 174 20.82 4.46 -9.77
CA ASP A 174 21.13 3.88 -11.09
C ASP A 174 20.09 2.86 -11.59
N VAL A 175 18.79 3.15 -11.40
CA VAL A 175 17.70 2.24 -11.77
C VAL A 175 17.48 2.24 -13.27
N SER A 176 17.53 1.06 -13.88
CA SER A 176 17.36 0.88 -15.33
C SER A 176 16.43 -0.29 -15.64
N PHE A 177 15.46 -0.09 -16.53
CA PHE A 177 14.58 -1.13 -17.07
C PHE A 177 13.85 -0.63 -18.31
N THR A 178 13.23 -1.57 -19.03
CA THR A 178 12.37 -1.28 -20.17
C THR A 178 10.99 -1.88 -19.95
N ALA A 179 9.94 -1.11 -20.26
CA ALA A 179 8.57 -1.57 -20.29
C ALA A 179 8.06 -1.60 -21.74
N TYR A 180 7.36 -2.70 -22.08
CA TYR A 180 6.90 -2.96 -23.44
C TYR A 180 5.40 -2.78 -23.58
N GLY A 181 4.95 -2.53 -24.80
CA GLY A 181 3.52 -2.51 -25.12
C GLY A 181 2.92 -3.89 -24.91
N GLY A 182 1.71 -3.94 -24.36
CA GLY A 182 0.98 -5.20 -24.13
C GLY A 182 1.43 -6.00 -22.91
N GLU A 183 2.47 -5.57 -22.16
CA GLU A 183 2.88 -6.25 -20.92
C GLU A 183 2.38 -5.53 -19.67
N ILE A 184 2.36 -6.25 -18.56
CA ILE A 184 2.24 -5.70 -17.21
C ILE A 184 3.58 -5.88 -16.52
N LEU A 185 4.33 -4.79 -16.36
CA LEU A 185 5.59 -4.79 -15.62
C LEU A 185 5.31 -4.60 -14.12
N GLY A 186 5.63 -5.61 -13.31
CA GLY A 186 5.55 -5.54 -11.85
C GLY A 186 6.84 -4.99 -11.25
N VAL A 187 6.75 -3.97 -10.39
CA VAL A 187 7.86 -3.46 -9.58
C VAL A 187 7.62 -3.87 -8.13
N ALA A 188 8.46 -4.74 -7.60
CA ALA A 188 8.35 -5.25 -6.23
C ALA A 188 9.45 -4.68 -5.34
N GLY A 189 9.09 -4.38 -4.09
CA GLY A 189 10.02 -3.91 -3.05
C GLY A 189 9.30 -3.82 -1.70
N ILE A 190 10.07 -3.72 -0.64
CA ILE A 190 9.53 -3.42 0.69
C ILE A 190 9.22 -1.92 0.79
N SER A 191 8.41 -1.52 1.77
CA SER A 191 8.10 -0.10 2.00
C SER A 191 9.38 0.72 2.18
N GLY A 192 9.45 1.87 1.48
CA GLY A 192 10.63 2.75 1.50
C GLY A 192 11.79 2.32 0.58
N SER A 193 11.57 1.37 -0.34
CA SER A 193 12.58 0.97 -1.33
C SER A 193 12.60 1.82 -2.60
N GLY A 194 11.92 2.95 -2.63
CA GLY A 194 11.96 3.91 -3.74
C GLY A 194 10.88 3.71 -4.82
N GLN A 195 9.89 2.84 -4.61
CA GLN A 195 8.83 2.61 -5.61
C GLN A 195 8.00 3.86 -5.86
N GLU A 196 7.72 4.65 -4.81
CA GLU A 196 6.99 5.90 -4.89
C GLU A 196 7.76 6.92 -5.72
N GLU A 197 9.03 7.16 -5.37
CA GLU A 197 9.92 8.08 -6.08
C GLU A 197 10.12 7.66 -7.54
N LEU A 198 10.15 6.35 -7.82
CA LEU A 198 10.23 5.84 -9.18
C LEU A 198 9.01 6.22 -10.01
N CYS A 199 7.81 5.94 -9.49
CA CYS A 199 6.56 6.22 -10.18
C CYS A 199 6.35 7.73 -10.37
N GLU A 200 6.64 8.52 -9.34
CA GLU A 200 6.51 9.98 -9.37
C GLU A 200 7.54 10.65 -10.27
N ALA A 201 8.80 10.18 -10.31
CA ALA A 201 9.81 10.70 -11.22
C ALA A 201 9.45 10.43 -12.68
N ILE A 202 8.93 9.24 -13.01
CA ILE A 202 8.43 8.92 -14.36
C ILE A 202 7.22 9.80 -14.70
N ALA A 203 6.34 10.07 -13.72
CA ALA A 203 5.16 10.91 -13.93
C ALA A 203 5.45 12.41 -13.97
N GLY A 204 6.70 12.84 -13.72
CA GLY A 204 7.09 14.25 -13.69
C GLY A 204 6.67 14.98 -12.40
N LEU A 205 6.48 14.24 -11.30
CA LEU A 205 6.06 14.75 -10.00
C LEU A 205 7.20 14.80 -8.98
N TYR A 206 8.31 14.10 -9.24
CA TYR A 206 9.46 14.00 -8.34
C TYR A 206 10.76 14.42 -9.04
N PRO A 207 11.66 15.18 -8.38
CA PRO A 207 12.93 15.58 -8.97
C PRO A 207 13.92 14.42 -9.04
N SER A 208 14.63 14.30 -10.15
CA SER A 208 15.76 13.39 -10.34
C SER A 208 17.07 14.13 -10.37
N ILE A 209 18.15 13.49 -9.89
CA ILE A 209 19.51 14.04 -9.96
C ILE A 209 20.34 13.41 -11.09
N GLY A 210 19.87 12.32 -11.70
CA GLY A 210 20.55 11.64 -12.80
C GLY A 210 19.64 10.70 -13.57
N GLY A 211 20.12 10.27 -14.72
CA GLY A 211 19.45 9.31 -15.57
C GLY A 211 18.63 9.91 -16.73
N SER A 212 17.86 9.04 -17.37
CA SER A 212 16.95 9.39 -18.46
C SER A 212 15.72 8.51 -18.44
N VAL A 213 14.58 9.08 -18.82
CA VAL A 213 13.34 8.32 -19.11
C VAL A 213 12.93 8.69 -20.52
N LEU A 214 12.87 7.67 -21.39
CA LEU A 214 12.52 7.79 -22.79
C LEU A 214 11.18 7.10 -23.04
N TYR A 215 10.31 7.73 -23.81
CA TYR A 215 9.06 7.16 -24.26
C TYR A 215 9.04 7.08 -25.79
N SER A 216 8.63 5.90 -26.30
CA SER A 216 8.53 5.66 -27.73
C SER A 216 7.19 6.15 -28.27
N VAL A 217 7.23 7.22 -29.07
CA VAL A 217 6.06 7.79 -29.75
C VAL A 217 6.05 7.31 -31.19
N GLU A 218 4.94 6.74 -31.62
CA GLU A 218 4.71 6.39 -33.01
C GLU A 218 4.01 7.56 -33.74
N HIS A 219 4.65 8.12 -34.73
CA HIS A 219 4.03 9.19 -35.51
C HIS A 219 3.01 8.62 -36.49
N GLU A 220 1.75 9.02 -36.31
CA GLU A 220 0.65 8.68 -37.22
C GLU A 220 1.02 9.11 -38.67
N GLY A 221 0.96 8.17 -39.61
CA GLY A 221 1.19 8.37 -41.03
C GLY A 221 2.56 8.01 -41.56
N THR A 222 3.61 7.88 -40.73
CA THR A 222 4.95 7.46 -41.16
C THR A 222 5.39 6.10 -40.60
N GLY A 223 4.72 5.62 -39.55
CA GLY A 223 5.12 4.43 -38.80
C GLY A 223 6.49 4.57 -38.11
N THR A 224 7.07 5.79 -38.09
CA THR A 224 8.36 6.02 -37.47
C THR A 224 8.20 6.13 -35.95
N VAL A 225 8.96 5.33 -35.22
CA VAL A 225 9.04 5.39 -33.75
C VAL A 225 10.16 6.34 -33.36
N VAL A 226 9.83 7.40 -32.63
CA VAL A 226 10.79 8.37 -32.07
C VAL A 226 10.80 8.24 -30.55
N LYS A 227 12.00 8.19 -29.96
CA LYS A 227 12.18 8.20 -28.50
C LYS A 227 12.20 9.64 -27.97
N GLU A 228 11.19 9.99 -27.22
CA GLU A 228 11.05 11.29 -26.56
C GLU A 228 11.56 11.22 -25.13
N ARG A 229 12.46 12.13 -24.76
CA ARG A 229 12.88 12.26 -23.36
C ARG A 229 11.78 12.95 -22.55
N ILE A 230 11.35 12.32 -21.45
CA ILE A 230 10.28 12.82 -20.58
C ILE A 230 10.75 13.13 -19.16
N LEU A 231 11.92 12.64 -18.74
CA LEU A 231 12.46 12.91 -17.40
C LEU A 231 12.68 14.40 -17.18
N GLY A 232 12.17 14.92 -16.05
CA GLY A 232 12.24 16.33 -15.65
C GLY A 232 11.16 17.22 -16.27
N LEU A 233 10.32 16.70 -17.16
CA LEU A 233 9.14 17.40 -17.67
C LEU A 233 7.98 17.31 -16.65
N LYS A 234 7.19 18.37 -16.58
CA LYS A 234 5.96 18.37 -15.79
C LYS A 234 4.86 17.53 -16.47
N PRO A 235 3.85 17.04 -15.74
CA PRO A 235 2.77 16.21 -16.31
C PRO A 235 2.05 16.86 -17.50
N ASP A 236 1.86 18.19 -17.49
CA ASP A 236 1.23 18.91 -18.60
C ASP A 236 2.16 19.00 -19.84
N GLU A 237 3.46 19.07 -19.66
CA GLU A 237 4.45 19.05 -20.74
C GLU A 237 4.53 17.66 -21.40
N ILE A 238 4.49 16.58 -20.57
CA ILE A 238 4.41 15.21 -21.05
C ILE A 238 3.13 15.01 -21.89
N SER A 239 2.00 15.50 -21.39
CA SER A 239 0.73 15.43 -22.11
C SER A 239 0.73 16.20 -23.45
N LYS A 240 1.41 17.35 -23.54
CA LYS A 240 1.56 18.12 -24.79
C LYS A 240 2.38 17.39 -25.86
N LYS A 241 3.21 16.44 -25.47
CA LYS A 241 3.92 15.54 -26.39
C LYS A 241 3.05 14.38 -26.91
N GLY A 242 1.74 14.37 -26.61
CA GLY A 242 0.82 13.29 -27.02
C GLY A 242 0.90 12.04 -26.13
N ILE A 243 1.64 12.08 -25.02
CA ILE A 243 1.82 10.95 -24.13
C ILE A 243 0.70 10.96 -23.08
N ALA A 244 -0.22 9.98 -23.18
CA ALA A 244 -1.30 9.78 -22.23
C ALA A 244 -0.80 8.94 -21.05
N MET A 245 -0.32 9.60 -19.99
CA MET A 245 0.12 8.94 -18.76
C MET A 245 -0.96 9.05 -17.67
N ALA A 246 -1.23 7.93 -16.99
CA ALA A 246 -2.11 7.88 -15.83
C ALA A 246 -1.33 7.34 -14.62
N TYR A 247 -1.28 8.11 -13.55
CA TYR A 247 -0.71 7.73 -12.28
C TYR A 247 -1.84 7.56 -11.25
N VAL A 248 -1.86 6.40 -10.61
CA VAL A 248 -2.79 6.10 -9.49
C VAL A 248 -1.93 5.95 -8.23
N PRO A 249 -1.90 6.98 -7.37
CA PRO A 249 -1.06 6.97 -6.18
C PRO A 249 -1.60 6.05 -5.07
N GLU A 250 -0.74 5.69 -4.13
CA GLU A 250 -1.10 4.98 -2.90
C GLU A 250 -2.00 5.86 -2.03
N ASP A 251 -1.61 7.11 -1.78
CA ASP A 251 -2.45 8.12 -1.11
C ASP A 251 -3.52 8.66 -2.08
N ARG A 252 -4.67 8.01 -2.03
CA ARG A 252 -5.80 8.34 -2.92
C ARG A 252 -6.40 9.70 -2.64
N LEU A 253 -6.49 10.12 -1.38
CA LEU A 253 -7.15 11.36 -0.98
C LEU A 253 -6.20 12.56 -0.95
N GLY A 254 -4.89 12.33 -0.72
CA GLY A 254 -3.88 13.38 -0.77
C GLY A 254 -3.46 13.75 -2.20
N MET A 255 -3.38 12.77 -3.10
CA MET A 255 -2.83 12.97 -4.45
C MET A 255 -3.76 12.56 -5.59
N GLY A 256 -4.63 11.57 -5.38
CA GLY A 256 -5.41 10.96 -6.46
C GLY A 256 -6.80 11.53 -6.66
N LEU A 257 -7.49 11.89 -5.58
CA LEU A 257 -8.90 12.28 -5.57
C LEU A 257 -9.12 13.51 -4.71
N VAL A 258 -10.11 14.31 -5.06
CA VAL A 258 -10.60 15.43 -4.23
C VAL A 258 -11.84 14.95 -3.48
N ALA A 259 -11.73 14.78 -2.16
CA ALA A 259 -12.78 14.20 -1.31
C ALA A 259 -14.11 14.99 -1.35
N GLY A 260 -14.05 16.32 -1.52
CA GLY A 260 -15.23 17.19 -1.60
C GLY A 260 -15.94 17.22 -2.96
N MET A 261 -15.44 16.48 -3.96
CA MET A 261 -15.99 16.42 -5.31
C MET A 261 -16.66 15.07 -5.56
N ASP A 262 -17.74 15.08 -6.36
CA ASP A 262 -18.36 13.84 -6.81
C ASP A 262 -17.47 13.08 -7.82
N MET A 263 -17.85 11.84 -8.15
CA MET A 263 -17.09 11.02 -9.10
C MET A 263 -16.98 11.65 -10.48
N THR A 264 -18.02 12.38 -10.94
CA THR A 264 -18.00 13.02 -12.25
C THR A 264 -17.00 14.16 -12.27
N ASP A 265 -16.99 14.99 -11.23
CA ASP A 265 -16.07 16.12 -11.08
C ASP A 265 -14.62 15.62 -10.95
N ASN A 266 -14.35 14.59 -10.16
CA ASN A 266 -13.03 13.98 -10.06
C ASN A 266 -12.52 13.45 -11.42
N VAL A 267 -13.36 12.76 -12.20
CA VAL A 267 -13.00 12.30 -13.56
C VAL A 267 -12.74 13.49 -14.50
N MET A 268 -13.41 14.62 -14.28
CA MET A 268 -13.27 15.81 -15.12
C MET A 268 -12.01 16.61 -14.85
N LEU A 269 -11.35 16.46 -13.69
CA LEU A 269 -10.14 17.20 -13.33
C LEU A 269 -9.03 17.16 -14.40
N ARG A 270 -8.90 16.06 -15.14
CA ARG A 270 -7.91 15.90 -16.22
C ARG A 270 -8.38 16.39 -17.57
N SER A 271 -9.68 16.55 -17.76
CA SER A 271 -10.28 16.78 -19.09
C SER A 271 -11.14 18.05 -19.17
N TYR A 272 -11.11 18.92 -18.15
CA TYR A 272 -11.87 20.18 -18.20
C TYR A 272 -11.32 21.17 -19.26
N LYS A 273 -10.02 21.11 -19.54
CA LYS A 273 -9.34 21.94 -20.56
C LYS A 273 -9.69 21.55 -22.00
N ASP A 274 -10.23 20.36 -22.24
CA ASP A 274 -10.62 19.90 -23.58
C ASP A 274 -11.90 20.56 -24.09
N ASN A 275 -12.62 21.28 -23.22
CA ASN A 275 -13.82 21.99 -23.58
C ASN A 275 -13.46 23.41 -24.08
N LYS A 276 -13.96 23.78 -25.29
CA LYS A 276 -13.74 25.10 -25.90
C LYS A 276 -14.58 26.23 -25.25
N GLY A 277 -15.37 25.97 -24.21
CA GLY A 277 -16.25 26.92 -23.54
C GLY A 277 -15.75 27.32 -22.14
N ILE A 278 -16.22 28.43 -21.63
CA ILE A 278 -15.95 28.94 -20.28
C ILE A 278 -16.59 28.06 -19.21
N PHE A 279 -17.66 27.34 -19.56
CA PHE A 279 -18.37 26.44 -18.64
C PHE A 279 -18.07 24.99 -18.91
N VAL A 280 -17.95 24.22 -17.81
CA VAL A 280 -17.72 22.76 -17.86
C VAL A 280 -19.02 22.03 -18.19
N ASP A 281 -19.08 21.32 -19.33
CA ASP A 281 -20.26 20.56 -19.73
C ASP A 281 -20.29 19.18 -19.03
N ARG A 282 -20.98 19.13 -17.88
CA ARG A 282 -21.20 17.90 -17.11
C ARG A 282 -22.08 16.87 -17.82
N LYS A 283 -22.95 17.27 -18.77
CA LYS A 283 -23.90 16.37 -19.44
C LYS A 283 -23.24 15.53 -20.54
N LYS A 284 -22.31 16.11 -21.30
CA LYS A 284 -21.58 15.43 -22.38
C LYS A 284 -20.74 14.25 -21.87
N LYS A 285 -20.20 14.33 -20.64
CA LYS A 285 -19.31 13.29 -20.07
C LYS A 285 -20.05 12.14 -19.39
N LYS A 286 -21.29 12.32 -18.94
CA LYS A 286 -22.15 11.21 -18.51
C LYS A 286 -22.48 10.23 -19.66
N LYS A 287 -22.46 10.67 -20.93
CA LYS A 287 -22.78 9.84 -22.11
C LYS A 287 -21.60 9.01 -22.65
N LYS A 288 -20.34 9.31 -22.28
CA LYS A 288 -19.15 8.51 -22.67
C LYS A 288 -18.96 7.24 -21.80
N LYS A 289 -19.90 6.92 -20.91
CA LYS A 289 -19.92 5.76 -20.01
C LYS A 289 -20.92 4.66 -20.43
N LYS A 290 -21.21 4.53 -21.74
CA LYS A 290 -21.90 3.32 -22.27
C LYS A 290 -20.98 2.57 -23.20
#